data_469fc9af426e7eb7ba5d25dc8508c5f1
#
_entry.id   469fc9af426e7eb7ba5d25dc8508c5f1
#
_cell.length_a   1.000
_cell.length_b   1.000
_cell.length_c   1.000
_cell.angle_alpha   90.00
_cell.angle_beta   90.00
_cell.angle_gamma   90.00
#
_symmetry.space_group_name_H-M   'P 1'
#
loop_
_entity.id
_entity.type
_entity.pdbx_description
1 polymer ?
#
loop_
_entity_poly.entity_id
_entity_poly.type
_entity_poly.pdbx_seq_one_letter_code
_entity_poly.pdbx_strand_id
1 'polypeptide(L)'
;MPPAKLIVMYPMPKDMDAFERAYSTEHIPMAAPIFQAAGATKVILTKISAAPAGTPAFHRIAEIHFPSAEALQACAASQPGRDALAHAHKISNGGPPTVLIGGEDVVTF
;
A
#
# COMPACT_ATOMS: atom_id res chain seq x y z
N MET A 1 -10.64 17.38 -10.61
CA MET A 1 -9.62 16.37 -10.93
C MET A 1 -10.06 15.03 -10.36
N PRO A 2 -10.03 13.97 -11.15
CA PRO A 2 -10.41 12.68 -10.63
C PRO A 2 -9.43 12.20 -9.57
N PRO A 3 -9.92 11.52 -8.53
CA PRO A 3 -9.05 10.92 -7.52
C PRO A 3 -8.17 9.83 -8.14
N ALA A 4 -7.04 9.59 -7.50
CA ALA A 4 -6.14 8.51 -7.89
C ALA A 4 -5.69 7.77 -6.63
N LYS A 5 -5.29 6.51 -6.79
CA LYS A 5 -4.81 5.72 -5.66
C LYS A 5 -3.54 4.97 -6.01
N LEU A 6 -2.68 4.85 -5.02
CA LEU A 6 -1.50 4.02 -5.04
C LEU A 6 -1.86 2.69 -4.39
N ILE A 7 -1.58 1.59 -5.06
CA ILE A 7 -1.91 0.25 -4.60
C ILE A 7 -0.59 -0.48 -4.36
N VAL A 8 -0.38 -0.97 -3.14
CA VAL A 8 0.80 -1.75 -2.78
C VAL A 8 0.34 -3.13 -2.35
N MET A 9 0.75 -4.14 -3.10
CA MET A 9 0.33 -5.52 -2.87
C MET A 9 1.53 -6.35 -2.44
N TYR A 10 1.46 -6.87 -1.21
CA TYR A 10 2.54 -7.68 -0.64
C TYR A 10 2.28 -9.15 -0.92
N PRO A 11 3.25 -9.85 -1.55
CA PRO A 11 3.11 -11.29 -1.77
C PRO A 11 3.06 -12.04 -0.44
N MET A 12 2.60 -13.29 -0.49
CA MET A 12 2.54 -14.12 0.70
C MET A 12 3.90 -14.17 1.38
N PRO A 13 4.02 -13.76 2.67
CA PRO A 13 5.32 -13.75 3.35
C PRO A 13 5.87 -15.15 3.56
N LYS A 14 7.19 -15.27 3.52
CA LYS A 14 7.88 -16.48 3.93
C LYS A 14 7.87 -16.62 5.45
N ASP A 15 7.95 -15.49 6.16
CA ASP A 15 7.85 -15.42 7.60
C ASP A 15 6.69 -14.47 7.94
N MET A 16 5.52 -15.06 8.22
CA MET A 16 4.28 -14.31 8.46
C MET A 16 4.37 -13.43 9.71
N ASP A 17 4.89 -13.98 10.81
CA ASP A 17 4.96 -13.25 12.08
C ASP A 17 5.91 -12.05 11.97
N ALA A 18 7.06 -12.23 11.32
CA ALA A 18 8.01 -11.15 11.11
C ALA A 18 7.42 -10.06 10.22
N PHE A 19 6.73 -10.44 9.14
CA PHE A 19 6.08 -9.48 8.25
C PHE A 19 5.00 -8.69 8.99
N GLU A 20 4.07 -9.36 9.68
CA GLU A 20 2.96 -8.69 10.35
C GLU A 20 3.46 -7.75 11.44
N ARG A 21 4.50 -8.13 12.17
CA ARG A 21 5.10 -7.26 13.18
C ARG A 21 5.72 -6.01 12.54
N ALA A 22 6.55 -6.19 11.51
CA ALA A 22 7.18 -5.08 10.82
C ALA A 22 6.15 -4.17 10.16
N TYR A 23 5.11 -4.75 9.56
CA TYR A 23 4.05 -4.01 8.89
C TYR A 23 3.29 -3.11 9.88
N SER A 24 2.82 -3.67 10.99
CA SER A 24 1.96 -2.95 11.93
C SER A 24 2.72 -2.04 12.89
N THR A 25 3.93 -2.42 13.32
CA THR A 25 4.67 -1.67 14.34
C THR A 25 5.72 -0.72 13.78
N GLU A 26 6.19 -0.94 12.54
CA GLU A 26 7.24 -0.12 11.93
C GLU A 26 6.76 0.60 10.68
N HIS A 27 6.21 -0.16 9.70
CA HIS A 27 5.88 0.41 8.39
C HIS A 27 4.71 1.38 8.44
N ILE A 28 3.57 0.97 8.97
CA ILE A 28 2.37 1.82 8.99
C ILE A 28 2.59 3.09 9.83
N PRO A 29 3.18 3.03 11.03
CA PRO A 29 3.48 4.24 11.80
C PRO A 29 4.44 5.19 11.09
N MET A 30 5.34 4.67 10.25
CA MET A 30 6.27 5.48 9.47
C MET A 30 5.63 6.04 8.20
N ALA A 31 4.90 5.24 7.45
CA ALA A 31 4.39 5.59 6.14
C ALA A 31 3.11 6.42 6.18
N ALA A 32 2.17 6.13 7.09
CA ALA A 32 0.89 6.83 7.13
C ALA A 32 1.04 8.34 7.30
N PRO A 33 1.90 8.86 8.23
CA PRO A 33 2.11 10.30 8.32
C PRO A 33 2.69 10.93 7.06
N ILE A 34 3.54 10.21 6.34
CA ILE A 34 4.12 10.67 5.07
C ILE A 34 3.01 10.89 4.04
N PHE A 35 2.12 9.92 3.88
CA PHE A 35 1.02 10.02 2.93
C PHE A 35 0.02 11.10 3.35
N GLN A 36 -0.28 11.21 4.64
CA GLN A 36 -1.17 12.25 5.14
C GLN A 36 -0.61 13.64 4.84
N ALA A 37 0.67 13.86 5.10
CA ALA A 37 1.33 15.15 4.82
C ALA A 37 1.36 15.46 3.32
N ALA A 38 1.36 14.45 2.48
CA ALA A 38 1.34 14.61 1.01
C ALA A 38 -0.06 14.85 0.45
N GLY A 39 -1.10 14.89 1.30
CA GLY A 39 -2.46 15.19 0.89
C GLY A 39 -3.34 13.96 0.65
N ALA A 40 -2.90 12.77 1.02
CA ALA A 40 -3.73 11.58 0.94
C ALA A 40 -4.99 11.77 1.81
N THR A 41 -6.13 11.33 1.28
CA THR A 41 -7.43 11.50 1.95
C THR A 41 -7.75 10.34 2.87
N LYS A 42 -7.24 9.14 2.56
CA LYS A 42 -7.41 7.94 3.38
C LYS A 42 -6.43 6.87 2.94
N VAL A 43 -6.22 5.91 3.80
CA VAL A 43 -5.48 4.68 3.51
C VAL A 43 -6.36 3.50 3.89
N ILE A 44 -6.54 2.57 2.98
CA ILE A 44 -7.29 1.34 3.22
C ILE A 44 -6.28 0.19 3.26
N LEU A 45 -6.29 -0.54 4.37
CA LEU A 45 -5.39 -1.67 4.58
C LEU A 45 -6.21 -2.95 4.59
N THR A 46 -6.03 -3.78 3.57
CA THR A 46 -6.72 -5.05 3.45
C THR A 46 -5.79 -6.19 3.83
N LYS A 47 -6.25 -7.08 4.68
CA LYS A 47 -5.60 -8.35 4.99
C LYS A 47 -6.36 -9.44 4.26
N ILE A 48 -5.68 -10.16 3.37
CA ILE A 48 -6.30 -11.23 2.61
C ILE A 48 -6.48 -12.44 3.53
N SER A 49 -7.70 -12.93 3.66
CA SER A 49 -8.03 -14.07 4.52
C SER A 49 -8.11 -15.38 3.74
N ALA A 50 -8.52 -15.33 2.47
CA ALA A 50 -8.69 -16.52 1.66
C ALA A 50 -8.82 -16.15 0.19
N ALA A 51 -8.68 -17.15 -0.67
CA ALA A 51 -9.03 -17.07 -2.08
C ALA A 51 -10.10 -18.12 -2.37
N PRO A 52 -10.98 -17.91 -3.37
CA PRO A 52 -12.00 -18.92 -3.73
C PRO A 52 -11.40 -20.26 -4.11
N ALA A 53 -10.17 -20.26 -4.66
CA ALA A 53 -9.45 -21.48 -5.04
C ALA A 53 -7.96 -21.29 -4.77
N GLY A 54 -7.36 -22.28 -4.12
CA GLY A 54 -5.92 -22.32 -3.87
C GLY A 54 -5.45 -21.33 -2.80
N THR A 55 -4.13 -21.21 -2.70
CA THR A 55 -3.49 -20.28 -1.76
C THR A 55 -3.45 -18.90 -2.37
N PRO A 56 -3.84 -17.83 -1.62
CA PRO A 56 -3.75 -16.47 -2.14
C PRO A 56 -2.31 -16.09 -2.50
N ALA A 57 -2.14 -15.41 -3.64
CA ALA A 57 -0.83 -14.92 -4.08
C ALA A 57 -0.35 -13.74 -3.22
N PHE A 58 -1.29 -12.97 -2.67
CA PHE A 58 -1.00 -11.77 -1.90
C PHE A 58 -1.59 -11.89 -0.49
N HIS A 59 -0.91 -11.24 0.47
CA HIS A 59 -1.32 -11.28 1.88
C HIS A 59 -1.89 -9.94 2.35
N ARG A 60 -1.26 -8.83 1.98
CA ARG A 60 -1.71 -7.47 2.34
C ARG A 60 -1.81 -6.61 1.11
N ILE A 61 -2.83 -5.76 1.08
CA ILE A 61 -3.00 -4.75 0.04
C ILE A 61 -3.26 -3.42 0.73
N ALA A 62 -2.42 -2.43 0.42
CA ALA A 62 -2.62 -1.05 0.89
C ALA A 62 -3.09 -0.21 -0.29
N GLU A 63 -4.13 0.60 -0.07
CA GLU A 63 -4.64 1.55 -1.04
C GLU A 63 -4.56 2.94 -0.43
N ILE A 64 -3.70 3.77 -0.99
CA ILE A 64 -3.50 5.15 -0.53
C ILE A 64 -4.23 6.07 -1.52
N HIS A 65 -5.26 6.76 -1.04
CA HIS A 65 -6.12 7.59 -1.86
C HIS A 65 -5.67 9.04 -1.86
N PHE A 66 -5.50 9.60 -3.05
CA PHE A 66 -5.12 10.99 -3.27
C PHE A 66 -6.24 11.74 -4.01
N PRO A 67 -6.36 13.07 -3.80
CA PRO A 67 -7.40 13.85 -4.48
C PRO A 67 -7.17 13.96 -6.00
N SER A 68 -5.93 13.72 -6.47
CA SER A 68 -5.59 13.82 -7.89
C SER A 68 -4.36 12.99 -8.23
N ALA A 69 -4.17 12.71 -9.52
CA ALA A 69 -2.97 12.04 -10.00
C ALA A 69 -1.72 12.86 -9.75
N GLU A 70 -1.83 14.20 -9.83
CA GLU A 70 -0.70 15.11 -9.60
C GLU A 70 -0.21 15.02 -8.15
N ALA A 71 -1.15 14.98 -7.18
CA ALA A 71 -0.79 14.84 -5.76
C ALA A 71 -0.10 13.51 -5.50
N LEU A 72 -0.61 12.42 -6.10
CA LEU A 72 -0.01 11.10 -5.99
C LEU A 72 1.40 11.09 -6.57
N GLN A 73 1.59 11.62 -7.78
CA GLN A 73 2.88 11.65 -8.45
C GLN A 73 3.90 12.50 -7.69
N ALA A 74 3.46 13.64 -7.14
CA ALA A 74 4.32 14.49 -6.33
C ALA A 74 4.81 13.75 -5.07
N CYS A 75 3.92 13.00 -4.42
CA CYS A 75 4.28 12.17 -3.27
C CYS A 75 5.29 11.08 -3.66
N ALA A 76 5.01 10.35 -4.73
CA ALA A 76 5.88 9.26 -5.19
C ALA A 76 7.27 9.76 -5.60
N ALA A 77 7.37 10.98 -6.12
CA ALA A 77 8.63 11.59 -6.50
C ALA A 77 9.38 12.23 -5.32
N SER A 78 8.71 12.49 -4.21
CA SER A 78 9.31 13.11 -3.03
C SER A 78 10.24 12.13 -2.30
N GLN A 79 11.20 12.66 -1.55
CA GLN A 79 12.08 11.80 -0.75
C GLN A 79 11.30 11.00 0.31
N PRO A 80 10.38 11.62 1.08
CA PRO A 80 9.57 10.84 2.03
C PRO A 80 8.76 9.72 1.37
N GLY A 81 8.15 9.99 0.21
CA GLY A 81 7.40 8.98 -0.53
C GLY A 81 8.29 7.83 -0.99
N ARG A 82 9.48 8.14 -1.49
CA ARG A 82 10.46 7.10 -1.88
C ARG A 82 10.92 6.29 -0.67
N ASP A 83 11.11 6.94 0.48
CA ASP A 83 11.48 6.25 1.72
C ASP A 83 10.39 5.28 2.17
N ALA A 84 9.12 5.70 2.06
CA ALA A 84 7.99 4.83 2.41
C ALA A 84 7.95 3.59 1.51
N LEU A 85 8.12 3.76 0.20
CA LEU A 85 8.15 2.63 -0.74
C LEU A 85 9.37 1.73 -0.55
N ALA A 86 10.53 2.32 -0.26
CA ALA A 86 11.73 1.54 0.06
C ALA A 86 11.53 0.69 1.31
N HIS A 87 10.88 1.22 2.32
CA HIS A 87 10.59 0.47 3.54
C HIS A 87 9.58 -0.66 3.27
N ALA A 88 8.59 -0.43 2.40
CA ALA A 88 7.68 -1.48 1.97
C ALA A 88 8.43 -2.65 1.34
N HIS A 89 9.42 -2.37 0.47
CA HIS A 89 10.28 -3.40 -0.10
C HIS A 89 11.08 -4.13 0.98
N LYS A 90 11.62 -3.39 1.94
CA LYS A 90 12.45 -3.95 3.01
C LYS A 90 11.71 -4.99 3.86
N ILE A 91 10.44 -4.72 4.19
CA ILE A 91 9.66 -5.63 5.06
C ILE A 91 9.02 -6.79 4.29
N SER A 92 9.00 -6.74 2.97
CA SER A 92 8.32 -7.72 2.13
C SER A 92 9.17 -8.98 1.97
N ASN A 93 9.07 -9.90 2.93
CA ASN A 93 9.95 -11.08 2.98
C ASN A 93 9.50 -12.23 2.07
N GLY A 94 8.38 -12.09 1.38
CA GLY A 94 7.91 -13.08 0.39
C GLY A 94 8.27 -12.73 -1.04
N GLY A 95 9.03 -11.66 -1.24
CA GLY A 95 9.39 -11.10 -2.55
C GLY A 95 9.02 -9.62 -2.62
N PRO A 96 9.41 -8.91 -3.68
CA PRO A 96 9.11 -7.49 -3.79
C PRO A 96 7.60 -7.26 -3.88
N PRO A 97 7.08 -6.17 -3.26
CA PRO A 97 5.68 -5.81 -3.42
C PRO A 97 5.39 -5.35 -4.84
N THR A 98 4.15 -5.57 -5.29
CA THR A 98 3.66 -5.01 -6.54
C THR A 98 3.07 -3.65 -6.27
N VAL A 99 3.51 -2.61 -7.01
CA VAL A 99 3.06 -1.24 -6.83
C VAL A 99 2.34 -0.80 -8.10
N LEU A 100 1.08 -0.38 -7.97
CA LEU A 100 0.24 0.03 -9.08
C LEU A 100 -0.38 1.39 -8.79
N ILE A 101 -0.73 2.10 -9.84
CA ILE A 101 -1.45 3.37 -9.76
C ILE A 101 -2.74 3.20 -10.55
N GLY A 102 -3.86 3.60 -9.98
CA GLY A 102 -5.15 3.48 -10.64
C GLY A 102 -6.16 4.51 -10.16
N GLY A 103 -7.29 4.52 -10.81
CA GLY A 103 -8.49 5.23 -10.39
C GLY A 103 -9.56 4.24 -10.02
N GLU A 104 -10.73 4.75 -9.64
CA GLU A 104 -11.85 3.87 -9.31
C GLU A 104 -13.16 4.42 -9.82
N ASP A 105 -14.02 3.52 -10.22
CA ASP A 105 -15.43 3.79 -10.47
C ASP A 105 -16.23 3.08 -9.39
N VAL A 106 -17.21 3.77 -8.82
CA VAL A 106 -18.05 3.20 -7.75
C VAL A 106 -19.42 2.91 -8.30
N VAL A 107 -19.82 1.65 -8.18
CA VAL A 107 -21.18 1.21 -8.50
C VAL A 107 -21.88 0.94 -7.19
N THR A 108 -22.98 1.65 -6.96
CA THR A 108 -23.80 1.46 -5.75
C THR A 108 -25.10 0.74 -6.11
N PHE A 109 -25.52 -0.11 -5.20
CA PHE A 109 -26.75 -0.89 -5.36
C PHE A 109 -27.85 -0.36 -4.46
#